data_501167878c0cd7f7c4364b8219a9043e
#
_entry.id   501167878c0cd7f7c4364b8219a9043e
#
_cell.length_a   1.000
_cell.length_b   1.000
_cell.length_c   1.000
_cell.angle_alpha   90.00
_cell.angle_beta   90.00
_cell.angle_gamma   90.00
#
_symmetry.space_group_name_H-M   'P 1'
#
loop_
_entity.id
_entity.type
_entity.pdbx_description
1 polymer ?
#
loop_
_entity_poly.entity_id
_entity_poly.type
_entity_poly.pdbx_seq_one_letter_code
_entity_poly.pdbx_strand_id
1 'polypeptide(L)' 'MIEVFKTDINCADKAKQLVELIQQTFSGYKANFDLEDCDKVLRVVSSHGNINNSFINWLKGAGCNAEVLADS' A
#
# COMPACT_ATOMS: atom_id res chain seq x y z
N MET A 1 -11.57 -3.50 6.30
CA MET A 1 -10.46 -3.13 7.17
C MET A 1 -9.51 -2.20 6.44
N ILE A 2 -8.99 -1.20 7.13
CA ILE A 2 -8.11 -0.20 6.54
C ILE A 2 -6.75 -0.29 7.20
N GLU A 3 -5.71 -0.38 6.38
CA GLU A 3 -4.33 -0.31 6.84
C GLU A 3 -3.62 0.84 6.16
N VAL A 4 -2.76 1.50 6.91
CA VAL A 4 -1.99 2.64 6.41
C VAL A 4 -0.51 2.31 6.53
N PHE A 5 0.23 2.55 5.45
CA PHE A 5 1.66 2.23 5.39
C PHE A 5 2.44 3.48 5.03
N LYS A 6 3.58 3.63 5.69
CA LYS A 6 4.57 4.60 5.27
C LYS A 6 5.44 3.98 4.20
N THR A 7 5.67 4.69 3.09
CA THR A 7 6.46 4.16 1.98
C THR A 7 7.56 5.12 1.58
N ASP A 8 8.43 4.65 0.68
CA ASP A 8 9.47 5.47 0.08
C ASP A 8 9.14 5.86 -1.36
N ILE A 9 7.90 5.69 -1.78
CA ILE A 9 7.48 6.00 -3.14
C ILE A 9 7.21 7.50 -3.24
N ASN A 10 8.00 8.16 -4.08
CA ASN A 10 7.84 9.60 -4.30
C ASN A 10 7.55 9.96 -5.75
N CYS A 11 7.25 8.96 -6.58
CA CYS A 11 6.93 9.15 -7.99
C CYS A 11 5.46 8.79 -8.22
N ALA A 12 4.69 9.73 -8.78
CA ALA A 12 3.27 9.52 -9.01
C ALA A 12 3.00 8.37 -9.98
N ASP A 13 3.85 8.24 -11.01
CA ASP A 13 3.68 7.16 -11.98
C ASP A 13 3.87 5.80 -11.34
N LYS A 14 4.89 5.67 -10.50
CA LYS A 14 5.15 4.41 -9.80
C LYS A 14 4.04 4.10 -8.81
N ALA A 15 3.57 5.11 -8.10
CA ALA A 15 2.46 4.94 -7.17
C ALA A 15 1.21 4.42 -7.89
N LYS A 16 0.90 4.99 -9.04
CA LYS A 16 -0.24 4.56 -9.82
C LYS A 16 -0.09 3.12 -10.29
N GLN A 17 1.10 2.75 -10.77
CA GLN A 17 1.36 1.38 -11.18
C GLN A 17 1.18 0.40 -10.03
N LEU A 18 1.66 0.75 -8.86
CA LEU A 18 1.52 -0.11 -7.68
C LEU A 18 0.07 -0.28 -7.28
N VAL A 19 -0.71 0.79 -7.32
CA VAL A 19 -2.14 0.71 -7.02
C VAL A 19 -2.82 -0.26 -7.97
N GLU A 20 -2.54 -0.16 -9.25
CA GLU A 20 -3.13 -1.06 -10.24
C GLU A 20 -2.71 -2.51 -9.99
N LEU A 21 -1.42 -2.74 -9.70
CA LEU A 21 -0.94 -4.08 -9.42
C LEU A 21 -1.59 -4.67 -8.17
N ILE A 22 -1.74 -3.89 -7.13
CA ILE A 22 -2.39 -4.34 -5.90
C ILE A 22 -3.81 -4.79 -6.19
N GLN A 23 -4.55 -3.98 -6.93
CA GLN A 23 -5.96 -4.29 -7.21
C GLN A 23 -6.11 -5.49 -8.14
N GLN A 24 -5.15 -5.71 -9.02
CA GLN A 24 -5.16 -6.88 -9.90
C GLN A 24 -4.74 -8.15 -9.16
N THR A 25 -3.77 -8.03 -8.26
CA THR A 25 -3.20 -9.18 -7.57
C THR A 25 -4.06 -9.62 -6.39
N PHE A 26 -4.60 -8.66 -5.67
CA PHE A 26 -5.39 -8.93 -4.47
C PHE A 26 -6.84 -8.51 -4.71
N SER A 27 -7.65 -9.48 -5.05
CA SER A 27 -9.08 -9.24 -5.27
C SER A 27 -9.74 -8.70 -4.00
N GLY A 28 -10.50 -7.64 -4.15
CA GLY A 28 -11.19 -7.02 -3.02
C GLY A 28 -10.38 -5.97 -2.28
N TYR A 29 -9.13 -5.75 -2.69
CA TYR A 29 -8.31 -4.69 -2.11
C TYR A 29 -8.50 -3.41 -2.92
N LYS A 30 -8.53 -2.28 -2.21
CA LYS A 30 -8.49 -0.96 -2.82
C LYS A 30 -7.30 -0.22 -2.22
N ALA A 31 -6.53 0.44 -3.07
CA ALA A 31 -5.32 1.12 -2.64
C ALA A 31 -5.28 2.55 -3.16
N ASN A 32 -4.76 3.44 -2.35
CA ASN A 32 -4.53 4.83 -2.74
C ASN A 32 -3.24 5.31 -2.11
N PHE A 33 -2.47 6.08 -2.86
CA PHE A 33 -1.30 6.77 -2.33
C PHE A 33 -1.64 8.22 -2.04
N ASP A 34 -1.18 8.69 -0.89
CA ASP A 34 -1.23 10.11 -0.54
C ASP A 34 0.18 10.66 -0.60
N LEU A 35 0.56 11.18 -1.76
CA LEU A 35 1.91 11.69 -1.98
C LEU A 35 2.08 13.11 -1.48
N GLU A 36 1.00 13.79 -1.12
CA GLU A 36 1.09 15.10 -0.50
C GLU A 36 1.55 15.01 0.94
N ASP A 37 1.36 13.85 1.56
CA ASP A 37 1.86 13.60 2.90
C ASP A 37 3.37 13.40 2.82
N CYS A 38 4.09 13.97 3.78
CA CYS A 38 5.55 13.85 3.79
C CYS A 38 6.01 12.40 4.02
N ASP A 39 5.14 11.55 4.56
CA ASP A 39 5.46 10.14 4.78
C ASP A 39 5.14 9.25 3.58
N LYS A 40 4.62 9.83 2.50
CA LYS A 40 4.26 9.06 1.30
C LYS A 40 3.38 7.87 1.65
N VAL A 41 2.22 8.17 2.18
CA VAL A 41 1.34 7.17 2.78
C VAL A 41 0.63 6.36 1.72
N LEU A 42 0.62 5.04 1.90
CA LEU A 42 -0.21 4.13 1.13
C LEU A 42 -1.36 3.66 2.01
N ARG A 43 -2.58 3.91 1.56
CA ARG A 43 -3.77 3.45 2.26
C ARG A 43 -4.38 2.28 1.51
N VAL A 44 -4.60 1.19 2.21
CA VAL A 44 -5.17 -0.02 1.61
C VAL A 44 -6.42 -0.41 2.38
N VAL A 45 -7.49 -0.61 1.64
CA VAL A 45 -8.77 -1.06 2.20
C VAL A 45 -9.01 -2.48 1.73
N SER A 46 -9.25 -3.37 2.67
CA SER A 46 -9.58 -4.77 2.39
C SER A 46 -11.02 -5.05 2.80
N SER A 47 -11.77 -5.72 1.93
CA SER A 47 -13.13 -6.12 2.25
C SER A 47 -13.18 -7.44 3.03
N HIS A 48 -12.08 -8.17 3.10
CA HIS A 48 -12.02 -9.47 3.76
C HIS A 48 -10.79 -9.58 4.63
N GLY A 49 -10.99 -9.65 5.92
CA GLY A 49 -9.93 -10.00 6.85
C GLY A 49 -8.78 -9.01 6.93
N ASN A 50 -7.70 -9.47 7.51
CA ASN A 50 -6.55 -8.63 7.82
C ASN A 50 -5.54 -8.61 6.69
N ILE A 51 -4.96 -7.44 6.48
CA ILE A 51 -3.81 -7.29 5.62
C ILE A 51 -2.61 -7.79 6.42
N ASN A 52 -1.92 -8.79 5.90
CA ASN A 52 -0.89 -9.50 6.68
C ASN A 52 0.51 -9.23 6.13
N ASN A 53 1.50 -9.91 6.73
CA ASN A 53 2.89 -9.73 6.35
C ASN A 53 3.19 -10.16 4.92
N SER A 54 2.39 -11.07 4.37
CA SER A 54 2.56 -11.49 2.97
C SER A 54 2.37 -10.32 2.02
N PHE A 55 1.42 -9.43 2.32
CA PHE A 55 1.20 -8.24 1.52
C PHE A 55 2.42 -7.31 1.58
N ILE A 56 2.97 -7.11 2.77
CA ILE A 56 4.16 -6.27 2.94
C ILE A 56 5.34 -6.86 2.18
N ASN A 57 5.53 -8.16 2.26
CA ASN A 57 6.60 -8.83 1.52
C ASN A 57 6.41 -8.70 0.01
N TRP A 58 5.16 -8.78 -0.44
CA TRP A 58 4.85 -8.59 -1.84
C TRP A 58 5.23 -7.17 -2.30
N LEU A 59 4.93 -6.17 -1.48
CA LEU A 59 5.30 -4.79 -1.79
C LEU A 59 6.80 -4.63 -1.91
N LYS A 60 7.55 -5.25 -1.00
CA LYS A 60 9.02 -5.21 -1.08
C LYS A 60 9.53 -5.82 -2.37
N GLY A 61 8.94 -6.93 -2.78
CA GLY A 61 9.29 -7.56 -4.04
C GLY A 61 8.96 -6.71 -5.24
N ALA A 62 7.97 -5.84 -5.12
CA ALA A 62 7.57 -4.91 -6.18
C ALA A 62 8.39 -3.61 -6.17
N GLY A 63 9.35 -3.49 -5.25
CA GLY A 63 10.20 -2.31 -5.16
C GLY A 63 9.65 -1.21 -4.26
N CYS A 64 8.72 -1.54 -3.38
CA CYS A 64 8.12 -0.58 -2.45
C CYS A 64 8.44 -0.97 -1.02
N ASN A 65 9.19 -0.16 -0.34
CA ASN A 65 9.44 -0.35 1.09
C ASN A 65 8.27 0.24 1.87
N ALA A 66 7.54 -0.63 2.54
CA ALA A 66 6.35 -0.23 3.28
C ALA A 66 6.46 -0.63 4.74
N GLU A 67 6.08 0.28 5.63
CA GLU A 67 6.00 0.03 7.06
C GLU A 67 4.59 0.34 7.53
N VAL A 68 4.06 -0.52 8.37
CA VAL A 68 2.75 -0.26 8.97
C VAL A 68 2.87 0.96 9.87
N LEU A 69 2.05 1.97 9.60
CA LEU A 69 1.97 3.11 10.50
C LEU A 69 1.09 2.69 11.67
N ALA A 70 1.68 2.73 12.84
CA ALA A 70 0.95 2.40 14.05
C ALA A 70 -0.18 3.42 14.23
N ASP A 71 -1.37 2.95 14.08
CA ASP A 71 -2.53 3.76 14.30
C ASP A 71 -3.11 3.35 15.64
N SER A 72 -2.81 4.09 16.59
CA SER A 72 -3.32 3.80 17.92
C SER A 72 -4.77 4.18 18.04
#